data_cc75b21029e6432a4028fb1a57b94f0e
#
_entry.id   cc75b21029e6432a4028fb1a57b94f0e
#
_cell.length_a   1.000
_cell.length_b   1.000
_cell.length_c   1.000
_cell.angle_alpha   90.00
_cell.angle_beta   90.00
_cell.angle_gamma   90.00
#
_symmetry.space_group_name_H-M   'P 1'
#
loop_
_entity.id
_entity.type
_entity.pdbx_description
1 polymer ?
#
loop_
_entity_poly.entity_id
_entity_poly.type
_entity_poly.pdbx_seq_one_letter_code
_entity_poly.pdbx_strand_id
1 'polypeptide(L)'
;MRFLFLLVHPAKFHFHKVQINELKKRGHKVDVLITKKDILEELVLSEGWEYTNIYPEGRKIKYLHVYLAAVISIFKTVYRLIKFTYGKKYDLFIGDLTSILGRIKNTPSIYATDDVFSAVPEQAIFFQTTNHIVAPKITDLGRYKSKKISYNGYKALAHLHPNHFIPSKNYLHENLRSDQKFFIVRCTGFQATHDLNKKGISDEILLKTIKILEPLGEVFISSERELPKQLLKYELNINKNDINHYMYYADLFISDSTTMSSEAAILGTPSIEFDEYFYEIDQMIELEKIYKLVHCFRTSDEKGFLDKVSELSSCANIKQVYQKRRDNLIKDKIDVSSFLIWLFENYPNSLTDYNSHDFSQENFKSIVS
;
A
#
# COMPACT_ATOMS: atom_id res chain seq x y z
N MET A 1 -14.19 22.22 -6.25
CA MET A 1 -12.77 22.20 -6.69
C MET A 1 -12.56 21.21 -7.83
N ARG A 2 -11.42 21.31 -8.53
CA ARG A 2 -11.01 20.34 -9.53
C ARG A 2 -9.64 19.75 -9.20
N PHE A 3 -9.58 18.45 -9.06
CA PHE A 3 -8.39 17.68 -8.70
C PHE A 3 -7.89 16.87 -9.87
N LEU A 4 -6.57 16.67 -9.96
CA LEU A 4 -5.95 15.72 -10.86
C LEU A 4 -5.15 14.71 -10.05
N PHE A 5 -5.51 13.44 -10.17
CA PHE A 5 -4.74 12.32 -9.59
C PHE A 5 -3.98 11.60 -10.68
N LEU A 6 -2.69 11.38 -10.47
CA LEU A 6 -1.86 10.52 -11.31
C LEU A 6 -1.46 9.27 -10.53
N LEU A 7 -1.99 8.14 -10.98
CA LEU A 7 -1.72 6.83 -10.39
C LEU A 7 -0.77 6.07 -11.31
N VAL A 8 0.41 5.73 -10.79
CA VAL A 8 1.47 5.08 -11.58
C VAL A 8 1.77 3.65 -11.12
N HIS A 9 1.12 3.22 -10.04
CA HIS A 9 1.32 1.91 -9.42
C HIS A 9 0.05 1.48 -8.65
N PRO A 10 -0.27 0.16 -8.57
CA PRO A 10 -1.39 -0.34 -7.78
C PRO A 10 -1.44 0.18 -6.34
N ALA A 11 -0.29 0.31 -5.66
CA ALA A 11 -0.22 0.86 -4.31
C ALA A 11 -0.72 2.31 -4.22
N LYS A 12 -0.57 3.13 -5.28
CA LYS A 12 -1.13 4.49 -5.33
C LYS A 12 -2.64 4.47 -5.52
N PHE A 13 -3.15 3.48 -6.26
CA PHE A 13 -4.59 3.27 -6.39
C PHE A 13 -5.21 2.97 -5.02
N HIS A 14 -4.73 1.96 -4.31
CA HIS A 14 -5.24 1.60 -2.99
C HIS A 14 -5.18 2.78 -2.01
N PHE A 15 -4.06 3.52 -2.02
CA PHE A 15 -3.91 4.69 -1.17
C PHE A 15 -4.91 5.81 -1.47
N HIS A 16 -5.22 6.07 -2.75
CA HIS A 16 -6.07 7.19 -3.15
C HIS A 16 -7.51 6.81 -3.49
N LYS A 17 -7.86 5.53 -3.46
CA LYS A 17 -9.20 5.04 -3.83
C LYS A 17 -10.32 5.73 -3.04
N VAL A 18 -10.20 5.76 -1.72
CA VAL A 18 -11.22 6.35 -0.83
C VAL A 18 -11.34 7.85 -1.06
N GLN A 19 -10.20 8.57 -1.15
CA GLN A 19 -10.20 10.01 -1.38
C GLN A 19 -10.85 10.36 -2.72
N ILE A 20 -10.52 9.63 -3.79
CA ILE A 20 -11.10 9.87 -5.13
C ILE A 20 -12.62 9.68 -5.10
N ASN A 21 -13.09 8.58 -4.49
CA ASN A 21 -14.51 8.27 -4.40
C ASN A 21 -15.26 9.32 -3.57
N GLU A 22 -14.74 9.69 -2.40
CA GLU A 22 -15.40 10.68 -1.54
C GLU A 22 -15.39 12.08 -2.14
N LEU A 23 -14.30 12.52 -2.76
CA LEU A 23 -14.24 13.82 -3.44
C LEU A 23 -15.25 13.90 -4.60
N LYS A 24 -15.40 12.82 -5.39
CA LYS A 24 -16.41 12.74 -6.45
C LYS A 24 -17.83 12.80 -5.85
N LYS A 25 -18.10 12.03 -4.80
CA LYS A 25 -19.38 11.99 -4.10
C LYS A 25 -19.78 13.35 -3.52
N ARG A 26 -18.79 14.13 -3.06
CA ARG A 26 -18.99 15.52 -2.57
C ARG A 26 -19.11 16.57 -3.68
N GLY A 27 -19.18 16.15 -4.95
CA GLY A 27 -19.42 17.04 -6.10
C GLY A 27 -18.18 17.72 -6.66
N HIS A 28 -16.97 17.29 -6.27
CA HIS A 28 -15.74 17.80 -6.87
C HIS A 28 -15.47 17.16 -8.23
N LYS A 29 -14.82 17.91 -9.12
CA LYS A 29 -14.34 17.35 -10.40
C LYS A 29 -12.99 16.66 -10.14
N VAL A 30 -12.93 15.35 -10.40
CA VAL A 30 -11.73 14.54 -10.20
C VAL A 30 -11.35 13.87 -11.50
N ASP A 31 -10.24 14.33 -12.11
CA ASP A 31 -9.64 13.68 -13.26
C ASP A 31 -8.63 12.62 -12.75
N VAL A 32 -8.80 11.37 -13.18
CA VAL A 32 -7.91 10.26 -12.85
C VAL A 32 -7.08 9.90 -14.05
N LEU A 33 -5.77 10.02 -13.92
CA LEU A 33 -4.80 9.60 -14.93
C LEU A 33 -4.03 8.38 -14.43
N ILE A 34 -3.80 7.44 -15.33
CA ILE A 34 -3.01 6.25 -15.04
C ILE A 34 -1.88 6.06 -16.05
N THR A 35 -0.93 5.20 -15.68
CA THR A 35 0.02 4.62 -16.63
C THR A 35 -0.14 3.11 -16.62
N LYS A 36 0.13 2.44 -17.74
CA LYS A 36 0.09 0.98 -17.80
C LYS A 36 1.15 0.40 -16.87
N LYS A 37 0.70 -0.25 -15.81
CA LYS A 37 1.55 -0.91 -14.81
C LYS A 37 0.78 -2.02 -14.11
N ASP A 38 1.27 -3.25 -14.24
CA ASP A 38 0.70 -4.44 -13.60
C ASP A 38 -0.84 -4.51 -13.78
N ILE A 39 -1.57 -4.67 -12.68
CA ILE A 39 -3.04 -4.75 -12.64
C ILE A 39 -3.73 -3.37 -12.46
N LEU A 40 -3.00 -2.26 -12.53
CA LEU A 40 -3.55 -0.93 -12.18
C LEU A 40 -4.80 -0.57 -12.98
N GLU A 41 -4.81 -0.88 -14.28
CA GLU A 41 -5.93 -0.56 -15.15
C GLU A 41 -7.18 -1.40 -14.81
N GLU A 42 -6.99 -2.67 -14.46
CA GLU A 42 -8.06 -3.55 -13.98
C GLU A 42 -8.68 -3.03 -12.67
N LEU A 43 -7.82 -2.57 -11.74
CA LEU A 43 -8.25 -1.98 -10.47
C LEU A 43 -9.11 -0.72 -10.69
N VAL A 44 -8.70 0.16 -11.60
CA VAL A 44 -9.43 1.40 -11.90
C VAL A 44 -10.77 1.11 -12.59
N LEU A 45 -10.79 0.13 -13.50
CA LEU A 45 -12.01 -0.34 -14.15
C LEU A 45 -13.00 -0.95 -13.17
N SER A 46 -12.53 -1.72 -12.19
CA SER A 46 -13.41 -2.33 -11.18
C SER A 46 -14.12 -1.31 -10.28
N GLU A 47 -13.56 -0.10 -10.12
CA GLU A 47 -14.22 1.01 -9.43
C GLU A 47 -15.24 1.78 -10.30
N GLY A 48 -15.34 1.45 -11.60
CA GLY A 48 -16.20 2.17 -12.53
C GLY A 48 -15.75 3.62 -12.79
N TRP A 49 -14.47 3.95 -12.58
CA TRP A 49 -14.01 5.32 -12.79
C TRP A 49 -13.82 5.63 -14.26
N GLU A 50 -14.20 6.86 -14.63
CA GLU A 50 -13.66 7.50 -15.82
C GLU A 50 -12.19 7.82 -15.58
N TYR A 51 -11.32 7.39 -16.48
CA TYR A 51 -9.88 7.61 -16.40
C TYR A 51 -9.27 7.84 -17.77
N THR A 52 -8.05 8.34 -17.79
CA THR A 52 -7.24 8.43 -19.02
C THR A 52 -5.90 7.74 -18.79
N ASN A 53 -5.61 6.71 -19.58
CA ASN A 53 -4.29 6.10 -19.59
C ASN A 53 -3.35 6.96 -20.43
N ILE A 54 -2.44 7.70 -19.77
CA ILE A 54 -1.48 8.58 -20.43
C ILE A 54 -0.24 7.86 -20.94
N TYR A 55 -0.09 6.54 -20.64
CA TYR A 55 1.05 5.75 -21.09
C TYR A 55 0.64 4.30 -21.40
N PRO A 56 -0.27 4.09 -22.38
CA PRO A 56 -0.84 2.78 -22.67
C PRO A 56 0.19 1.76 -23.18
N GLU A 57 1.26 2.22 -23.84
CA GLU A 57 2.37 1.39 -24.29
C GLU A 57 3.32 0.93 -23.18
N GLY A 58 3.15 1.43 -21.95
CA GLY A 58 4.06 1.19 -20.83
C GLY A 58 5.34 2.04 -20.92
N ARG A 59 6.01 2.21 -19.78
CA ARG A 59 7.20 3.08 -19.65
C ARG A 59 8.51 2.43 -20.07
N LYS A 60 8.57 1.10 -20.25
CA LYS A 60 9.81 0.40 -20.59
C LYS A 60 10.25 0.76 -22.02
N ILE A 61 11.39 1.42 -22.15
CA ILE A 61 12.03 1.68 -23.43
C ILE A 61 13.11 0.61 -23.60
N LYS A 62 12.86 -0.33 -24.52
CA LYS A 62 13.82 -1.38 -24.88
C LYS A 62 15.06 -0.73 -25.54
N TYR A 63 16.22 -1.29 -25.29
CA TYR A 63 17.51 -0.91 -25.91
C TYR A 63 18.13 0.41 -25.46
N LEU A 64 17.63 1.11 -24.43
CA LEU A 64 18.28 2.29 -23.89
C LEU A 64 18.85 2.03 -22.49
N HIS A 65 19.94 2.76 -22.15
CA HIS A 65 20.46 2.76 -20.80
C HIS A 65 19.39 3.25 -19.80
N VAL A 66 19.28 2.60 -18.64
CA VAL A 66 18.19 2.79 -17.66
C VAL A 66 17.96 4.27 -17.31
N TYR A 67 19.02 5.04 -17.06
CA TYR A 67 18.91 6.46 -16.70
C TYR A 67 18.39 7.32 -17.87
N LEU A 68 18.85 7.06 -19.09
CA LEU A 68 18.40 7.80 -20.28
C LEU A 68 16.92 7.47 -20.60
N ALA A 69 16.56 6.20 -20.46
CA ALA A 69 15.17 5.77 -20.60
C ALA A 69 14.25 6.43 -19.55
N ALA A 70 14.71 6.56 -18.31
CA ALA A 70 13.98 7.26 -17.25
C ALA A 70 13.76 8.74 -17.57
N VAL A 71 14.80 9.45 -18.01
CA VAL A 71 14.73 10.87 -18.39
C VAL A 71 13.73 11.07 -19.55
N ILE A 72 13.85 10.27 -20.61
CA ILE A 72 12.91 10.33 -21.77
C ILE A 72 11.47 10.03 -21.31
N SER A 73 11.30 9.04 -20.44
CA SER A 73 9.98 8.70 -19.88
C SER A 73 9.37 9.86 -19.09
N ILE A 74 10.16 10.57 -18.29
CA ILE A 74 9.74 11.77 -17.55
C ILE A 74 9.28 12.84 -18.53
N PHE A 75 10.10 13.20 -19.54
CA PHE A 75 9.74 14.22 -20.53
C PHE A 75 8.47 13.86 -21.29
N LYS A 76 8.35 12.63 -21.78
CA LYS A 76 7.13 12.16 -22.48
C LYS A 76 5.89 12.25 -21.57
N THR A 77 6.03 11.83 -20.31
CA THR A 77 4.90 11.88 -19.36
C THR A 77 4.50 13.33 -19.09
N VAL A 78 5.44 14.22 -18.80
CA VAL A 78 5.15 15.64 -18.57
C VAL A 78 4.50 16.29 -19.80
N TYR A 79 5.00 16.01 -20.99
CA TYR A 79 4.37 16.49 -22.24
C TYR A 79 2.91 16.03 -22.35
N ARG A 80 2.61 14.75 -22.09
CA ARG A 80 1.25 14.20 -22.12
C ARG A 80 0.35 14.80 -21.05
N LEU A 81 0.89 15.06 -19.85
CA LEU A 81 0.20 15.77 -18.79
C LEU A 81 -0.16 17.21 -19.21
N ILE A 82 0.77 17.93 -19.82
CA ILE A 82 0.53 19.29 -20.34
C ILE A 82 -0.59 19.25 -21.40
N LYS A 83 -0.51 18.31 -22.36
CA LYS A 83 -1.53 18.14 -23.41
C LYS A 83 -2.91 17.85 -22.80
N PHE A 84 -3.01 16.92 -21.85
CA PHE A 84 -4.27 16.57 -21.18
C PHE A 84 -4.87 17.74 -20.40
N THR A 85 -4.03 18.53 -19.75
CA THR A 85 -4.46 19.65 -18.90
C THR A 85 -4.58 20.97 -19.68
N TYR A 86 -4.36 20.97 -20.99
CA TYR A 86 -4.49 22.18 -21.81
C TYR A 86 -5.93 22.71 -21.76
N GLY A 87 -6.09 24.02 -21.55
CA GLY A 87 -7.40 24.66 -21.42
C GLY A 87 -8.19 24.34 -20.14
N LYS A 88 -7.66 23.49 -19.25
CA LYS A 88 -8.31 23.13 -17.99
C LYS A 88 -7.60 23.81 -16.81
N LYS A 89 -8.39 24.33 -15.86
CA LYS A 89 -7.89 24.86 -14.58
C LYS A 89 -8.07 23.81 -13.49
N TYR A 90 -7.06 23.63 -12.66
CA TYR A 90 -7.05 22.73 -11.51
C TYR A 90 -6.70 23.49 -10.26
N ASP A 91 -7.29 23.06 -9.14
CA ASP A 91 -7.01 23.63 -7.82
C ASP A 91 -5.84 22.91 -7.14
N LEU A 92 -5.70 21.60 -7.38
CA LEU A 92 -4.65 20.78 -6.77
C LEU A 92 -4.26 19.59 -7.67
N PHE A 93 -2.97 19.32 -7.75
CA PHE A 93 -2.41 18.12 -8.37
C PHE A 93 -1.92 17.14 -7.31
N ILE A 94 -2.25 15.85 -7.47
CA ILE A 94 -1.87 14.78 -6.55
C ILE A 94 -1.13 13.68 -7.34
N GLY A 95 0.10 13.37 -6.93
CA GLY A 95 0.93 12.34 -7.54
C GLY A 95 2.38 12.79 -7.76
N ASP A 96 3.23 11.87 -8.25
CA ASP A 96 4.66 12.06 -8.42
C ASP A 96 5.01 13.07 -9.55
N LEU A 97 4.80 12.70 -10.80
CA LEU A 97 5.12 13.56 -11.97
C LEU A 97 4.20 14.79 -12.11
N THR A 98 3.06 14.79 -11.41
CA THR A 98 2.22 15.99 -11.33
C THR A 98 2.88 17.12 -10.57
N SER A 99 3.89 16.84 -9.76
CA SER A 99 4.70 17.86 -9.07
C SER A 99 5.47 18.76 -10.06
N ILE A 100 6.02 18.15 -11.12
CA ILE A 100 6.70 18.88 -12.21
C ILE A 100 5.68 19.72 -13.00
N LEU A 101 4.52 19.12 -13.32
CA LEU A 101 3.43 19.83 -13.99
C LEU A 101 2.95 21.03 -13.16
N GLY A 102 2.87 20.88 -11.84
CA GLY A 102 2.50 21.94 -10.91
C GLY A 102 3.39 23.16 -11.01
N ARG A 103 4.71 22.94 -11.12
CA ARG A 103 5.66 24.05 -11.36
C ARG A 103 5.45 24.74 -12.70
N ILE A 104 5.20 23.97 -13.76
CA ILE A 104 4.98 24.51 -15.11
C ILE A 104 3.67 25.32 -15.19
N LYS A 105 2.61 24.85 -14.52
CA LYS A 105 1.27 25.46 -14.59
C LYS A 105 0.97 26.42 -13.42
N ASN A 106 1.90 26.63 -12.52
CA ASN A 106 1.72 27.39 -11.28
C ASN A 106 0.47 26.91 -10.49
N THR A 107 0.30 25.60 -10.42
CA THR A 107 -0.79 24.95 -9.69
C THR A 107 -0.19 24.15 -8.52
N PRO A 108 -0.71 24.26 -7.30
CA PRO A 108 -0.21 23.52 -6.16
C PRO A 108 -0.20 22.01 -6.41
N SER A 109 0.79 21.32 -5.83
CA SER A 109 0.91 19.88 -5.93
C SER A 109 1.27 19.23 -4.59
N ILE A 110 0.70 18.04 -4.36
CA ILE A 110 0.98 17.20 -3.20
C ILE A 110 1.50 15.85 -3.69
N TYR A 111 2.61 15.42 -3.13
CA TYR A 111 3.18 14.11 -3.33
C TYR A 111 3.00 13.26 -2.06
N ALA A 112 2.46 12.07 -2.20
CA ALA A 112 2.28 11.15 -1.07
C ALA A 112 3.30 10.01 -1.13
N THR A 113 4.02 9.79 -0.03
CA THR A 113 5.00 8.69 0.11
C THR A 113 5.04 8.17 1.53
N ASP A 114 5.44 6.92 1.69
CA ASP A 114 5.79 6.27 2.94
C ASP A 114 7.28 5.87 2.97
N ASP A 115 7.98 6.10 1.86
CA ASP A 115 9.39 5.78 1.73
C ASP A 115 10.28 6.79 2.46
N VAL A 116 11.28 6.31 3.16
CA VAL A 116 12.36 7.13 3.74
C VAL A 116 13.22 7.67 2.59
N PHE A 117 13.55 8.97 2.62
CA PHE A 117 14.27 9.61 1.52
C PHE A 117 15.59 8.94 1.16
N SER A 118 16.33 8.45 2.15
CA SER A 118 17.61 7.76 1.92
C SER A 118 17.47 6.45 1.13
N ALA A 119 16.31 5.80 1.19
CA ALA A 119 16.03 4.57 0.46
C ALA A 119 15.59 4.80 -1.00
N VAL A 120 15.12 6.01 -1.32
CA VAL A 120 14.57 6.34 -2.65
C VAL A 120 15.12 7.64 -3.22
N PRO A 121 16.45 7.79 -3.35
CA PRO A 121 17.10 9.02 -3.81
C PRO A 121 16.67 9.43 -5.23
N GLU A 122 16.24 8.49 -6.06
CA GLU A 122 15.70 8.74 -7.39
C GLU A 122 14.38 9.54 -7.36
N GLN A 123 13.66 9.54 -6.26
CA GLN A 123 12.43 10.33 -6.07
C GLN A 123 12.73 11.80 -5.72
N ALA A 124 14.01 12.18 -5.56
CA ALA A 124 14.40 13.54 -5.16
C ALA A 124 13.80 14.63 -6.06
N ILE A 125 13.61 14.36 -7.35
CA ILE A 125 13.01 15.31 -8.28
C ILE A 125 11.55 15.65 -7.90
N PHE A 126 10.78 14.65 -7.43
CA PHE A 126 9.40 14.84 -7.00
C PHE A 126 9.36 15.59 -5.67
N PHE A 127 10.24 15.25 -4.73
CA PHE A 127 10.37 15.94 -3.45
C PHE A 127 10.76 17.40 -3.64
N GLN A 128 11.63 17.69 -4.60
CA GLN A 128 12.08 19.04 -4.88
C GLN A 128 10.98 19.88 -5.55
N THR A 129 10.25 19.31 -6.51
CA THR A 129 9.26 20.05 -7.32
C THR A 129 7.90 20.17 -6.67
N THR A 130 7.48 19.25 -5.81
CA THR A 130 6.20 19.35 -5.10
C THR A 130 6.15 20.50 -4.10
N ASN A 131 4.96 21.04 -3.84
CA ASN A 131 4.75 22.01 -2.78
C ASN A 131 4.79 21.34 -1.41
N HIS A 132 4.06 20.23 -1.25
CA HIS A 132 3.97 19.51 0.01
C HIS A 132 4.15 18.01 -0.20
N ILE A 133 4.64 17.34 0.84
CA ILE A 133 4.81 15.89 0.88
C ILE A 133 3.99 15.35 2.03
N VAL A 134 2.98 14.56 1.72
CA VAL A 134 2.19 13.85 2.72
C VAL A 134 2.86 12.51 3.03
N ALA A 135 3.17 12.28 4.30
CA ALA A 135 3.86 11.07 4.74
C ALA A 135 3.48 10.67 6.18
N PRO A 136 3.59 9.38 6.55
CA PRO A 136 3.47 8.95 7.94
C PRO A 136 4.39 9.76 8.87
N LYS A 137 3.96 9.98 10.11
CA LYS A 137 4.76 10.71 11.10
C LYS A 137 6.15 10.09 11.29
N ILE A 138 6.24 8.77 11.25
CA ILE A 138 7.47 8.01 11.42
C ILE A 138 8.45 8.10 10.24
N THR A 139 7.99 8.43 9.02
CA THR A 139 8.83 8.46 7.82
C THR A 139 9.80 9.64 7.85
N ASP A 140 11.09 9.39 7.74
CA ASP A 140 12.10 10.46 7.63
C ASP A 140 12.25 10.91 6.16
N LEU A 141 11.98 12.19 5.92
CA LEU A 141 12.15 12.83 4.61
C LEU A 141 13.47 13.59 4.48
N GLY A 142 14.40 13.44 5.43
CA GLY A 142 15.71 14.08 5.42
C GLY A 142 15.62 15.58 5.20
N ARG A 143 16.33 16.09 4.19
CA ARG A 143 16.37 17.54 3.85
C ARG A 143 15.02 18.14 3.43
N TYR A 144 14.02 17.31 3.12
CA TYR A 144 12.68 17.76 2.68
C TYR A 144 11.65 17.82 3.82
N LYS A 145 12.07 17.66 5.08
CA LYS A 145 11.19 17.70 6.26
C LYS A 145 10.33 18.96 6.36
N SER A 146 10.81 20.12 5.83
CA SER A 146 10.05 21.38 5.83
C SER A 146 8.82 21.38 4.92
N LYS A 147 8.73 20.43 3.97
CA LYS A 147 7.56 20.25 3.10
C LYS A 147 6.60 19.19 3.62
N LYS A 148 6.96 18.50 4.71
CA LYS A 148 6.21 17.36 5.22
C LYS A 148 4.92 17.79 5.89
N ILE A 149 3.80 17.23 5.42
CA ILE A 149 2.53 17.19 6.14
C ILE A 149 2.42 15.77 6.68
N SER A 150 2.63 15.63 7.99
CA SER A 150 2.67 14.31 8.62
C SER A 150 1.30 13.87 9.10
N TYR A 151 1.02 12.58 9.01
CA TYR A 151 -0.15 11.97 9.61
C TYR A 151 0.22 10.82 10.56
N ASN A 152 -0.53 10.68 11.65
CA ASN A 152 -0.32 9.62 12.63
C ASN A 152 -1.03 8.33 12.17
N GLY A 153 -0.45 7.67 11.19
CA GLY A 153 -1.01 6.45 10.61
C GLY A 153 -0.03 5.77 9.68
N TYR A 154 -0.51 4.70 9.06
CA TYR A 154 0.20 3.97 8.02
C TYR A 154 -0.53 4.14 6.70
N LYS A 155 0.19 4.02 5.59
CA LYS A 155 -0.37 4.15 4.23
C LYS A 155 -1.57 3.23 4.00
N ALA A 156 -1.51 1.99 4.47
CA ALA A 156 -2.59 1.04 4.29
C ALA A 156 -3.88 1.42 5.06
N LEU A 157 -3.79 2.22 6.13
CA LEU A 157 -4.99 2.76 6.80
C LEU A 157 -5.82 3.69 5.92
N ALA A 158 -5.28 4.17 4.80
CA ALA A 158 -6.07 4.94 3.85
C ALA A 158 -7.19 4.12 3.19
N HIS A 159 -7.05 2.79 3.12
CA HIS A 159 -8.07 1.92 2.52
C HIS A 159 -8.52 0.77 3.42
N LEU A 160 -7.73 0.40 4.45
CA LEU A 160 -8.03 -0.70 5.36
C LEU A 160 -8.56 -0.25 6.73
N HIS A 161 -8.67 1.08 6.95
CA HIS A 161 -9.29 1.57 8.15
C HIS A 161 -10.75 1.09 8.25
N PRO A 162 -11.29 0.73 9.45
CA PRO A 162 -12.65 0.21 9.62
C PRO A 162 -13.76 1.10 9.02
N ASN A 163 -13.51 2.41 8.91
CA ASN A 163 -14.45 3.34 8.26
C ASN A 163 -14.60 3.12 6.76
N HIS A 164 -13.63 2.45 6.12
CA HIS A 164 -13.54 2.32 4.65
C HIS A 164 -13.50 0.88 4.17
N PHE A 165 -13.12 -0.05 5.03
CA PHE A 165 -13.05 -1.47 4.71
C PHE A 165 -13.87 -2.30 5.68
N ILE A 166 -14.93 -2.91 5.15
CA ILE A 166 -15.78 -3.86 5.87
C ILE A 166 -15.51 -5.25 5.29
N PRO A 167 -14.85 -6.15 6.05
CA PRO A 167 -14.59 -7.50 5.57
C PRO A 167 -15.89 -8.27 5.36
N SER A 168 -15.96 -9.08 4.30
CA SER A 168 -17.13 -9.87 4.00
C SER A 168 -16.76 -11.27 3.52
N LYS A 169 -17.37 -12.30 4.11
CA LYS A 169 -17.20 -13.70 3.69
C LYS A 169 -17.79 -13.99 2.31
N ASN A 170 -18.62 -13.08 1.76
CA ASN A 170 -19.21 -13.25 0.43
C ASN A 170 -18.13 -13.29 -0.70
N TYR A 171 -16.97 -12.69 -0.46
CA TYR A 171 -15.84 -12.70 -1.39
C TYR A 171 -15.00 -13.98 -1.31
N LEU A 172 -15.17 -14.78 -0.25
CA LEU A 172 -14.43 -16.03 -0.08
C LEU A 172 -15.02 -17.15 -0.93
N HIS A 173 -14.19 -18.13 -1.26
CA HIS A 173 -14.66 -19.42 -1.81
C HIS A 173 -15.68 -20.04 -0.85
N GLU A 174 -16.66 -20.78 -1.39
CA GLU A 174 -17.78 -21.31 -0.60
C GLU A 174 -17.35 -22.19 0.58
N ASN A 175 -16.34 -23.03 0.38
CA ASN A 175 -15.76 -23.87 1.42
C ASN A 175 -15.13 -23.10 2.58
N LEU A 176 -14.68 -21.85 2.35
CA LEU A 176 -14.08 -20.98 3.37
C LEU A 176 -15.09 -20.11 4.11
N ARG A 177 -16.35 -20.11 3.70
CA ARG A 177 -17.42 -19.33 4.39
C ARG A 177 -17.83 -19.96 5.71
N SER A 178 -17.56 -21.25 5.90
CA SER A 178 -17.63 -21.94 7.20
C SER A 178 -16.43 -21.51 8.08
N ASP A 179 -16.41 -21.97 9.34
CA ASP A 179 -15.32 -21.65 10.27
C ASP A 179 -14.10 -22.57 10.09
N GLN A 180 -13.86 -23.05 8.87
CA GLN A 180 -12.67 -23.83 8.51
C GLN A 180 -11.45 -22.93 8.54
N LYS A 181 -10.38 -23.39 9.23
CA LYS A 181 -9.09 -22.70 9.25
C LYS A 181 -8.44 -22.68 7.88
N PHE A 182 -7.89 -21.52 7.51
CA PHE A 182 -7.05 -21.42 6.33
C PHE A 182 -5.90 -20.45 6.52
N PHE A 183 -4.86 -20.65 5.75
CA PHE A 183 -3.61 -19.94 5.81
C PHE A 183 -3.24 -19.40 4.44
N ILE A 184 -2.62 -18.23 4.39
CA ILE A 184 -2.15 -17.63 3.13
C ILE A 184 -0.65 -17.44 3.20
N VAL A 185 0.05 -17.97 2.18
CA VAL A 185 1.47 -17.70 1.95
C VAL A 185 1.62 -16.84 0.71
N ARG A 186 2.22 -15.66 0.85
CA ARG A 186 2.48 -14.75 -0.24
C ARG A 186 3.95 -14.81 -0.63
N CYS A 187 4.22 -15.02 -1.93
CA CYS A 187 5.56 -15.01 -2.50
C CYS A 187 5.70 -13.88 -3.53
N THR A 188 6.67 -12.99 -3.34
CA THR A 188 6.97 -11.90 -4.28
C THR A 188 7.82 -12.37 -5.45
N GLY A 189 7.78 -11.61 -6.56
CA GLY A 189 8.53 -11.92 -7.76
C GLY A 189 9.97 -11.40 -7.78
N PHE A 190 10.38 -10.55 -6.81
CA PHE A 190 11.69 -9.89 -6.75
C PHE A 190 12.17 -9.30 -8.09
N GLN A 191 11.27 -8.65 -8.84
CA GLN A 191 11.55 -8.14 -10.19
C GLN A 191 11.85 -6.63 -10.24
N ALA A 192 11.74 -5.91 -9.13
CA ALA A 192 12.01 -4.48 -9.10
C ALA A 192 13.52 -4.19 -9.05
N THR A 193 13.94 -3.02 -9.51
CA THR A 193 15.37 -2.61 -9.54
C THR A 193 16.03 -2.55 -8.16
N HIS A 194 15.24 -2.35 -7.12
CA HIS A 194 15.68 -2.39 -5.73
C HIS A 194 15.65 -3.80 -5.11
N ASP A 195 15.20 -4.82 -5.89
CA ASP A 195 15.14 -6.21 -5.45
C ASP A 195 16.37 -7.03 -5.88
N LEU A 196 17.34 -6.42 -6.58
CA LEU A 196 18.59 -7.07 -6.95
C LEU A 196 19.31 -7.57 -5.69
N ASN A 197 19.43 -8.88 -5.55
CA ASN A 197 20.00 -9.62 -4.40
C ASN A 197 19.03 -9.84 -3.22
N LYS A 198 17.73 -9.53 -3.31
CA LYS A 198 16.77 -9.89 -2.28
C LYS A 198 16.51 -11.39 -2.28
N LYS A 199 16.43 -11.94 -1.06
CA LYS A 199 16.01 -13.32 -0.82
C LYS A 199 14.73 -13.27 0.00
N GLY A 200 13.78 -14.11 -0.35
CA GLY A 200 12.52 -14.29 0.38
C GLY A 200 12.23 -15.78 0.55
N ILE A 201 10.96 -16.13 0.54
CA ILE A 201 10.50 -17.50 0.72
C ILE A 201 10.89 -18.33 -0.52
N SER A 202 11.91 -19.19 -0.37
CA SER A 202 12.31 -20.15 -1.42
C SER A 202 11.28 -21.29 -1.54
N ASP A 203 11.32 -22.03 -2.66
CA ASP A 203 10.44 -23.19 -2.84
C ASP A 203 10.65 -24.27 -1.76
N GLU A 204 11.89 -24.42 -1.26
CA GLU A 204 12.21 -25.34 -0.17
C GLU A 204 11.54 -24.92 1.13
N ILE A 205 11.67 -23.63 1.50
CA ILE A 205 11.04 -23.06 2.71
C ILE A 205 9.52 -23.10 2.59
N LEU A 206 8.99 -22.80 1.39
CA LEU A 206 7.56 -22.88 1.10
C LEU A 206 7.01 -24.29 1.32
N LEU A 207 7.72 -25.32 0.85
CA LEU A 207 7.33 -26.72 1.08
C LEU A 207 7.38 -27.11 2.56
N LYS A 208 8.39 -26.65 3.33
CA LYS A 208 8.48 -26.88 4.77
C LYS A 208 7.31 -26.19 5.49
N THR A 209 6.99 -24.96 5.09
CA THR A 209 5.85 -24.18 5.64
C THR A 209 4.53 -24.91 5.39
N ILE A 210 4.28 -25.37 4.17
CA ILE A 210 3.05 -26.12 3.83
C ILE A 210 2.92 -27.39 4.66
N LYS A 211 3.99 -28.15 4.85
CA LYS A 211 3.97 -29.37 5.68
C LYS A 211 3.53 -29.10 7.13
N ILE A 212 3.82 -27.92 7.67
CA ILE A 212 3.37 -27.51 9.00
C ILE A 212 1.89 -27.14 8.99
N LEU A 213 1.43 -26.45 7.96
CA LEU A 213 0.09 -25.86 7.90
C LEU A 213 -0.99 -26.83 7.42
N GLU A 214 -0.68 -27.68 6.42
CA GLU A 214 -1.66 -28.59 5.76
C GLU A 214 -2.44 -29.49 6.73
N PRO A 215 -1.85 -30.04 7.83
CA PRO A 215 -2.60 -30.82 8.81
C PRO A 215 -3.59 -30.00 9.67
N LEU A 216 -3.45 -28.66 9.67
CA LEU A 216 -4.19 -27.75 10.54
C LEU A 216 -5.33 -27.01 9.83
N GLY A 217 -5.27 -26.90 8.49
CA GLY A 217 -6.26 -26.19 7.70
C GLY A 217 -5.87 -26.10 6.23
N GLU A 218 -6.69 -25.40 5.46
CA GLU A 218 -6.47 -25.19 4.04
C GLU A 218 -5.34 -24.19 3.80
N VAL A 219 -4.44 -24.47 2.84
CA VAL A 219 -3.30 -23.59 2.55
C VAL A 219 -3.45 -22.99 1.16
N PHE A 220 -3.28 -21.68 1.05
CA PHE A 220 -3.30 -20.95 -0.21
C PHE A 220 -1.97 -20.24 -0.44
N ILE A 221 -1.51 -20.27 -1.70
CA ILE A 221 -0.32 -19.53 -2.14
C ILE A 221 -0.76 -18.42 -3.09
N SER A 222 -0.49 -17.17 -2.72
CA SER A 222 -0.57 -16.01 -3.61
C SER A 222 0.83 -15.69 -4.11
N SER A 223 1.11 -15.92 -5.40
CA SER A 223 2.47 -15.77 -5.94
C SER A 223 2.53 -14.77 -7.10
N GLU A 224 3.62 -13.98 -7.15
CA GLU A 224 3.99 -13.18 -8.32
C GLU A 224 4.96 -13.89 -9.27
N ARG A 225 5.52 -14.99 -8.81
CA ARG A 225 6.41 -15.87 -9.60
C ARG A 225 5.70 -17.16 -9.98
N GLU A 226 6.18 -17.84 -11.03
CA GLU A 226 5.69 -19.16 -11.40
C GLU A 226 5.95 -20.16 -10.27
N LEU A 227 4.91 -20.89 -9.90
CA LEU A 227 5.02 -21.94 -8.90
C LEU A 227 5.46 -23.27 -9.54
N PRO A 228 6.30 -24.07 -8.87
CA PRO A 228 6.57 -25.43 -9.25
C PRO A 228 5.29 -26.25 -9.38
N LYS A 229 5.24 -27.21 -10.32
CA LYS A 229 4.04 -28.01 -10.59
C LYS A 229 3.40 -28.63 -9.34
N GLN A 230 4.21 -29.08 -8.40
CA GLN A 230 3.75 -29.70 -7.14
C GLN A 230 3.03 -28.70 -6.20
N LEU A 231 3.23 -27.39 -6.38
CA LEU A 231 2.64 -26.33 -5.58
C LEU A 231 1.41 -25.66 -6.24
N LEU A 232 1.14 -25.94 -7.51
CA LEU A 232 -0.01 -25.35 -8.23
C LEU A 232 -1.35 -25.69 -7.58
N LYS A 233 -1.48 -26.81 -6.90
CA LYS A 233 -2.71 -27.19 -6.18
C LYS A 233 -3.07 -26.25 -5.04
N TYR A 234 -2.11 -25.46 -4.54
CA TYR A 234 -2.32 -24.45 -3.46
C TYR A 234 -2.50 -23.04 -4.01
N GLU A 235 -2.43 -22.84 -5.32
CA GLU A 235 -2.50 -21.49 -5.91
C GLU A 235 -3.84 -20.84 -5.61
N LEU A 236 -3.79 -19.62 -5.05
CA LEU A 236 -4.97 -18.82 -4.73
C LEU A 236 -5.52 -18.12 -5.98
N ASN A 237 -6.52 -18.73 -6.59
CA ASN A 237 -7.20 -18.22 -7.77
C ASN A 237 -8.41 -17.38 -7.37
N ILE A 238 -8.20 -16.07 -7.20
CA ILE A 238 -9.23 -15.11 -6.81
C ILE A 238 -9.12 -13.83 -7.64
N ASN A 239 -10.18 -13.01 -7.62
CA ASN A 239 -10.04 -11.64 -8.04
C ASN A 239 -9.05 -10.92 -7.09
N LYS A 240 -8.01 -10.34 -7.64
CA LYS A 240 -6.95 -9.68 -6.85
C LYS A 240 -7.46 -8.53 -5.97
N ASN A 241 -8.61 -7.94 -6.32
CA ASN A 241 -9.28 -6.92 -5.51
C ASN A 241 -9.83 -7.47 -4.19
N ASP A 242 -10.06 -8.78 -4.10
CA ASP A 242 -10.71 -9.41 -2.96
C ASP A 242 -9.69 -9.91 -1.92
N ILE A 243 -8.39 -9.81 -2.21
CA ILE A 243 -7.32 -10.34 -1.35
C ILE A 243 -7.41 -9.87 0.10
N ASN A 244 -7.82 -8.61 0.34
CA ASN A 244 -7.95 -8.08 1.70
C ASN A 244 -9.08 -8.75 2.50
N HIS A 245 -10.13 -9.24 1.84
CA HIS A 245 -11.17 -10.04 2.48
C HIS A 245 -10.59 -11.40 2.90
N TYR A 246 -9.85 -12.06 2.03
CA TYR A 246 -9.16 -13.31 2.36
C TYR A 246 -8.16 -13.11 3.50
N MET A 247 -7.32 -12.07 3.43
CA MET A 247 -6.35 -11.75 4.49
C MET A 247 -7.04 -11.55 5.84
N TYR A 248 -8.16 -10.81 5.88
CA TYR A 248 -8.89 -10.59 7.13
C TYR A 248 -9.39 -11.89 7.76
N TYR A 249 -9.88 -12.85 6.97
CA TYR A 249 -10.42 -14.11 7.48
C TYR A 249 -9.38 -15.21 7.65
N ALA A 250 -8.20 -15.10 7.07
CA ALA A 250 -7.11 -16.05 7.26
C ALA A 250 -6.70 -16.16 8.72
N ASP A 251 -6.33 -17.35 9.18
CA ASP A 251 -5.83 -17.59 10.54
C ASP A 251 -4.36 -17.21 10.70
N LEU A 252 -3.60 -17.25 9.61
CA LEU A 252 -2.22 -16.79 9.55
C LEU A 252 -1.89 -16.32 8.15
N PHE A 253 -1.19 -15.20 8.05
CA PHE A 253 -0.63 -14.67 6.80
C PHE A 253 0.90 -14.69 6.88
N ILE A 254 1.54 -15.31 5.91
CA ILE A 254 3.00 -15.46 5.82
C ILE A 254 3.46 -14.83 4.52
N SER A 255 4.48 -13.98 4.55
CA SER A 255 4.89 -13.27 3.34
C SER A 255 6.36 -12.87 3.34
N ASP A 256 6.91 -12.67 2.16
CA ASP A 256 8.14 -11.93 1.89
C ASP A 256 7.85 -10.54 1.27
N SER A 257 6.64 -10.01 1.53
CA SER A 257 6.19 -8.68 1.11
C SER A 257 5.83 -7.82 2.30
N THR A 258 6.70 -6.90 2.69
CA THR A 258 6.49 -5.98 3.82
C THR A 258 5.18 -5.18 3.70
N THR A 259 4.76 -4.82 2.48
CA THR A 259 3.47 -4.17 2.23
C THR A 259 2.31 -5.07 2.64
N MET A 260 2.26 -6.32 2.16
CA MET A 260 1.14 -7.20 2.44
C MET A 260 1.16 -7.74 3.88
N SER A 261 2.35 -7.96 4.46
CA SER A 261 2.46 -8.30 5.89
C SER A 261 1.95 -7.18 6.79
N SER A 262 2.22 -5.92 6.45
CA SER A 262 1.69 -4.77 7.18
C SER A 262 0.17 -4.62 6.99
N GLU A 263 -0.37 -4.89 5.80
CA GLU A 263 -1.81 -4.90 5.54
C GLU A 263 -2.52 -5.99 6.36
N ALA A 264 -1.97 -7.21 6.40
CA ALA A 264 -2.49 -8.30 7.23
C ALA A 264 -2.50 -7.93 8.72
N ALA A 265 -1.41 -7.33 9.21
CA ALA A 265 -1.30 -6.83 10.57
C ALA A 265 -2.37 -5.76 10.89
N ILE A 266 -2.59 -4.80 9.99
CA ILE A 266 -3.62 -3.76 10.12
C ILE A 266 -5.03 -4.36 10.10
N LEU A 267 -5.25 -5.44 9.37
CA LEU A 267 -6.51 -6.18 9.39
C LEU A 267 -6.69 -7.02 10.67
N GLY A 268 -5.66 -7.17 11.50
CA GLY A 268 -5.67 -7.96 12.72
C GLY A 268 -5.52 -9.46 12.46
N THR A 269 -4.91 -9.82 11.36
CA THR A 269 -4.52 -11.19 11.05
C THR A 269 -3.11 -11.43 11.53
N PRO A 270 -2.83 -12.52 12.26
CA PRO A 270 -1.47 -12.90 12.60
C PRO A 270 -0.58 -12.89 11.37
N SER A 271 0.53 -12.16 11.42
CA SER A 271 1.39 -12.00 10.25
C SER A 271 2.84 -12.38 10.56
N ILE A 272 3.47 -13.10 9.61
CA ILE A 272 4.91 -13.41 9.65
C ILE A 272 5.54 -12.88 8.37
N GLU A 273 6.57 -12.05 8.55
CA GLU A 273 7.42 -11.55 7.48
C GLU A 273 8.73 -12.34 7.44
N PHE A 274 9.15 -12.75 6.24
CA PHE A 274 10.40 -13.48 6.02
C PHE A 274 11.20 -12.85 4.89
N ASP A 275 12.03 -11.85 5.24
CA ASP A 275 12.73 -11.00 4.29
C ASP A 275 14.00 -10.41 4.97
N GLU A 276 14.88 -9.77 4.22
CA GLU A 276 16.11 -9.16 4.75
C GLU A 276 15.93 -7.69 5.16
N TYR A 277 14.85 -7.01 4.75
CA TYR A 277 14.75 -5.55 4.76
C TYR A 277 13.75 -4.95 5.75
N PHE A 278 12.93 -5.78 6.40
CA PHE A 278 11.89 -5.31 7.32
C PHE A 278 12.42 -4.36 8.42
N TYR A 279 13.64 -4.56 8.89
CA TYR A 279 14.25 -3.74 9.95
C TYR A 279 14.70 -2.34 9.47
N GLU A 280 14.67 -2.08 8.17
CA GLU A 280 14.90 -0.76 7.59
C GLU A 280 13.60 0.06 7.48
N ILE A 281 12.46 -0.55 7.83
CA ILE A 281 11.13 0.02 7.67
C ILE A 281 10.53 0.29 9.05
N ASP A 282 10.52 1.55 9.48
CA ASP A 282 10.02 1.98 10.79
C ASP A 282 8.62 1.47 11.10
N GLN A 283 7.73 1.39 10.08
CA GLN A 283 6.40 0.84 10.23
C GLN A 283 6.42 -0.63 10.67
N MET A 284 7.29 -1.45 10.10
CA MET A 284 7.39 -2.87 10.45
C MET A 284 7.93 -3.05 11.86
N ILE A 285 8.91 -2.21 12.25
CA ILE A 285 9.44 -2.18 13.62
C ILE A 285 8.34 -1.81 14.63
N GLU A 286 7.53 -0.81 14.33
CA GLU A 286 6.42 -0.38 15.18
C GLU A 286 5.34 -1.47 15.29
N LEU A 287 4.95 -2.10 14.17
CA LEU A 287 3.99 -3.20 14.13
C LEU A 287 4.46 -4.43 14.94
N GLU A 288 5.77 -4.73 14.89
CA GLU A 288 6.35 -5.85 15.63
C GLU A 288 6.53 -5.53 17.13
N LYS A 289 7.20 -4.43 17.46
CA LYS A 289 7.65 -4.16 18.84
C LYS A 289 6.55 -3.57 19.71
N ILE A 290 5.72 -2.67 19.14
CA ILE A 290 4.70 -1.94 19.90
C ILE A 290 3.37 -2.70 19.84
N TYR A 291 2.86 -2.97 18.64
CA TYR A 291 1.54 -3.58 18.49
C TYR A 291 1.55 -5.11 18.52
N LYS A 292 2.71 -5.74 18.32
CA LYS A 292 2.88 -7.21 18.29
C LYS A 292 1.95 -7.89 17.27
N LEU A 293 1.76 -7.26 16.12
CA LEU A 293 0.86 -7.69 15.06
C LEU A 293 1.59 -8.44 13.93
N VAL A 294 2.92 -8.32 13.86
CA VAL A 294 3.76 -9.03 12.91
C VAL A 294 4.95 -9.64 13.65
N HIS A 295 5.50 -10.71 13.11
CA HIS A 295 6.78 -11.30 13.52
C HIS A 295 7.70 -11.31 12.32
N CYS A 296 8.88 -10.71 12.47
CA CYS A 296 9.80 -10.52 11.37
C CYS A 296 11.03 -11.42 11.54
N PHE A 297 11.39 -12.13 10.48
CA PHE A 297 12.55 -13.03 10.44
C PHE A 297 13.40 -12.74 9.23
N ARG A 298 14.72 -12.71 9.42
CA ARG A 298 15.67 -12.70 8.30
C ARG A 298 15.69 -14.06 7.61
N THR A 299 16.03 -14.09 6.34
CA THR A 299 16.14 -15.32 5.57
C THR A 299 17.22 -16.27 6.11
N SER A 300 18.15 -15.77 6.92
CA SER A 300 19.15 -16.57 7.65
C SER A 300 18.60 -17.28 8.89
N ASP A 301 17.42 -16.88 9.41
CA ASP A 301 16.78 -17.49 10.59
C ASP A 301 15.58 -18.36 10.18
N GLU A 302 15.84 -19.34 9.31
CA GLU A 302 14.83 -20.29 8.86
C GLU A 302 14.18 -21.07 10.02
N LYS A 303 15.00 -21.45 11.02
CA LYS A 303 14.51 -22.21 12.15
C LYS A 303 13.52 -21.38 12.99
N GLY A 304 13.88 -20.17 13.38
CA GLY A 304 13.00 -19.28 14.14
C GLY A 304 11.70 -18.98 13.39
N PHE A 305 11.79 -18.80 12.06
CA PHE A 305 10.63 -18.63 11.20
C PHE A 305 9.69 -19.85 11.24
N LEU A 306 10.17 -21.07 10.99
CA LEU A 306 9.35 -22.28 10.98
C LEU A 306 8.78 -22.61 12.36
N ASP A 307 9.54 -22.38 13.44
CA ASP A 307 9.08 -22.54 14.81
C ASP A 307 7.90 -21.57 15.08
N LYS A 308 7.98 -20.31 14.60
CA LYS A 308 6.91 -19.33 14.75
C LYS A 308 5.69 -19.68 13.91
N VAL A 309 5.86 -20.18 12.69
CA VAL A 309 4.75 -20.70 11.88
C VAL A 309 4.00 -21.80 12.64
N SER A 310 4.72 -22.77 13.23
CA SER A 310 4.13 -23.86 14.03
C SER A 310 3.40 -23.34 15.26
N GLU A 311 4.01 -22.40 16.00
CA GLU A 311 3.42 -21.78 17.21
C GLU A 311 2.09 -21.11 16.89
N LEU A 312 2.08 -20.18 15.91
CA LEU A 312 0.90 -19.38 15.62
C LEU A 312 -0.23 -20.20 14.98
N SER A 313 0.09 -21.11 14.07
CA SER A 313 -0.92 -21.93 13.37
C SER A 313 -1.62 -22.92 14.31
N SER A 314 -0.94 -23.38 15.36
CA SER A 314 -1.48 -24.31 16.34
C SER A 314 -2.31 -23.65 17.46
N CYS A 315 -2.20 -22.32 17.62
CA CYS A 315 -2.88 -21.62 18.70
C CYS A 315 -4.38 -21.46 18.39
N ALA A 316 -5.25 -21.93 19.27
CA ALA A 316 -6.70 -21.96 19.04
C ALA A 316 -7.33 -20.56 18.99
N ASN A 317 -6.84 -19.62 19.80
CA ASN A 317 -7.46 -18.29 19.98
C ASN A 317 -6.61 -17.15 19.38
N ILE A 318 -5.69 -17.47 18.49
CA ILE A 318 -4.70 -16.52 18.00
C ILE A 318 -5.37 -15.31 17.33
N LYS A 319 -6.39 -15.55 16.53
CA LYS A 319 -7.10 -14.48 15.82
C LYS A 319 -7.75 -13.47 16.76
N GLN A 320 -8.39 -13.92 17.83
CA GLN A 320 -8.98 -13.03 18.83
C GLN A 320 -7.92 -12.16 19.53
N VAL A 321 -6.76 -12.72 19.81
CA VAL A 321 -5.63 -11.97 20.38
C VAL A 321 -5.16 -10.88 19.44
N TYR A 322 -5.02 -11.20 18.14
CA TYR A 322 -4.56 -10.22 17.15
C TYR A 322 -5.60 -9.17 16.83
N GLN A 323 -6.89 -9.50 16.83
CA GLN A 323 -7.95 -8.50 16.70
C GLN A 323 -7.92 -7.49 17.84
N LYS A 324 -7.73 -7.91 19.10
CA LYS A 324 -7.54 -6.98 20.23
C LYS A 324 -6.29 -6.10 20.10
N ARG A 325 -5.20 -6.64 19.59
CA ARG A 325 -3.98 -5.85 19.30
C ARG A 325 -4.22 -4.82 18.20
N ARG A 326 -4.94 -5.22 17.15
CA ARG A 326 -5.36 -4.34 16.08
C ARG A 326 -6.26 -3.21 16.60
N ASP A 327 -7.20 -3.48 17.51
CA ASP A 327 -8.06 -2.45 18.09
C ASP A 327 -7.26 -1.37 18.82
N ASN A 328 -6.15 -1.74 19.48
CA ASN A 328 -5.23 -0.77 20.08
C ASN A 328 -4.56 0.09 18.99
N LEU A 329 -4.10 -0.53 17.89
CA LEU A 329 -3.53 0.19 16.77
C LEU A 329 -4.54 1.21 16.18
N ILE A 330 -5.79 0.80 15.97
CA ILE A 330 -6.84 1.67 15.41
C ILE A 330 -7.18 2.84 16.35
N LYS A 331 -7.13 2.63 17.67
CA LYS A 331 -7.30 3.72 18.65
C LYS A 331 -6.15 4.71 18.65
N ASP A 332 -4.93 4.26 18.40
CA ASP A 332 -3.73 5.11 18.40
C ASP A 332 -3.56 5.90 17.09
N LYS A 333 -3.95 5.29 15.97
CA LYS A 333 -3.77 5.86 14.62
C LYS A 333 -5.04 6.57 14.16
N ILE A 334 -4.91 7.38 13.11
CA ILE A 334 -6.03 8.11 12.52
C ILE A 334 -6.58 7.40 11.28
N ASP A 335 -7.80 7.76 10.90
CA ASP A 335 -8.33 7.52 9.57
C ASP A 335 -7.60 8.44 8.57
N VAL A 336 -6.62 7.86 7.88
CA VAL A 336 -5.74 8.56 6.95
C VAL A 336 -6.52 9.16 5.80
N SER A 337 -7.55 8.47 5.30
CA SER A 337 -8.37 8.98 4.20
C SER A 337 -9.20 10.18 4.62
N SER A 338 -9.81 10.16 5.80
CA SER A 338 -10.55 11.31 6.31
C SER A 338 -9.67 12.54 6.48
N PHE A 339 -8.44 12.36 7.00
CA PHE A 339 -7.46 13.43 7.09
C PHE A 339 -7.07 13.99 5.71
N LEU A 340 -6.82 13.11 4.72
CA LEU A 340 -6.42 13.54 3.37
C LEU A 340 -7.55 14.22 2.62
N ILE A 341 -8.78 13.76 2.77
CA ILE A 341 -9.96 14.40 2.18
C ILE A 341 -10.10 15.81 2.74
N TRP A 342 -10.04 15.96 4.07
CA TRP A 342 -10.05 17.28 4.72
C TRP A 342 -8.93 18.17 4.20
N LEU A 343 -7.71 17.66 4.09
CA LEU A 343 -6.55 18.40 3.60
C LEU A 343 -6.76 18.93 2.18
N PHE A 344 -7.29 18.08 1.29
CA PHE A 344 -7.48 18.42 -0.12
C PHE A 344 -8.65 19.37 -0.34
N GLU A 345 -9.79 19.14 0.31
CA GLU A 345 -10.99 19.97 0.15
C GLU A 345 -10.82 21.38 0.67
N ASN A 346 -10.05 21.56 1.74
CA ASN A 346 -9.85 22.84 2.38
C ASN A 346 -8.54 23.52 1.97
N TYR A 347 -7.83 22.96 0.98
CA TYR A 347 -6.60 23.56 0.51
C TYR A 347 -6.85 24.91 -0.16
N PRO A 348 -6.07 26.00 0.12
CA PRO A 348 -4.87 26.01 0.96
C PRO A 348 -5.12 26.29 2.45
N ASN A 349 -6.35 26.61 2.89
CA ASN A 349 -6.66 26.94 4.29
C ASN A 349 -6.29 25.81 5.26
N SER A 350 -6.46 24.56 4.83
CA SER A 350 -6.05 23.38 5.60
C SER A 350 -4.58 23.40 6.02
N LEU A 351 -3.69 24.09 5.30
CA LEU A 351 -2.29 24.25 5.71
C LEU A 351 -2.15 25.23 6.89
N THR A 352 -2.94 26.29 6.90
CA THR A 352 -2.98 27.25 8.02
C THR A 352 -3.50 26.54 9.26
N ASP A 353 -4.60 25.81 9.11
CA ASP A 353 -5.21 25.04 10.20
C ASP A 353 -4.24 23.98 10.72
N TYR A 354 -3.61 23.20 9.82
CA TYR A 354 -2.63 22.16 10.18
C TYR A 354 -1.45 22.70 11.00
N ASN A 355 -1.00 23.92 10.69
CA ASN A 355 0.10 24.58 11.39
C ASN A 355 -0.36 25.39 12.61
N SER A 356 -1.65 25.47 12.91
CA SER A 356 -2.17 26.15 14.08
C SER A 356 -1.88 25.38 15.36
N HIS A 357 -1.82 26.09 16.48
CA HIS A 357 -1.61 25.47 17.80
C HIS A 357 -2.78 24.57 18.21
N ASP A 358 -3.97 24.86 17.73
CA ASP A 358 -5.21 24.15 18.11
C ASP A 358 -5.49 22.93 17.22
N PHE A 359 -4.65 22.67 16.22
CA PHE A 359 -4.85 21.53 15.33
C PHE A 359 -4.56 20.20 16.03
N SER A 360 -5.54 19.32 16.03
CA SER A 360 -5.38 17.96 16.53
C SER A 360 -5.82 16.92 15.52
N GLN A 361 -4.97 15.95 15.26
CA GLN A 361 -5.33 14.79 14.42
C GLN A 361 -6.29 13.83 15.12
N GLU A 362 -6.55 14.00 16.41
CA GLU A 362 -7.54 13.21 17.16
C GLU A 362 -8.95 13.30 16.52
N ASN A 363 -9.25 14.41 15.86
CA ASN A 363 -10.50 14.63 15.14
C ASN A 363 -10.71 13.65 13.96
N PHE A 364 -9.66 12.96 13.53
CA PHE A 364 -9.68 11.95 12.47
C PHE A 364 -9.55 10.51 13.01
N LYS A 365 -9.61 10.31 14.31
CA LYS A 365 -9.68 8.97 14.89
C LYS A 365 -11.08 8.39 14.73
N SER A 366 -11.17 7.06 14.64
CA SER A 366 -12.46 6.38 14.73
C SER A 366 -13.14 6.69 16.06
N ILE A 367 -14.40 7.06 16.00
CA ILE A 367 -15.29 6.91 17.16
C ILE A 367 -15.59 5.41 17.20
N VAL A 368 -14.74 4.63 17.84
CA VAL A 368 -15.05 3.23 18.17
C VAL A 368 -16.07 3.29 19.26
N SER A 369 -17.34 3.14 18.89
CA SER A 369 -18.46 2.95 19.81
C SER A 369 -18.42 1.54 20.39
#